data_af4b34e299fb1e7327b74a9cc46821ea
#
_entry.id   af4b34e299fb1e7327b74a9cc46821ea
#
_cell.length_a   1.000
_cell.length_b   1.000
_cell.length_c   1.000
_cell.angle_alpha   90.00
_cell.angle_beta   90.00
_cell.angle_gamma   90.00
#
_symmetry.space_group_name_H-M   'P 1'
#
loop_
_entity.id
_entity.type
_entity.pdbx_description
1 polymer ?
#
loop_
_entity_poly.entity_id
_entity_poly.type
_entity_poly.pdbx_seq_one_letter_code
_entity_poly.pdbx_strand_id
1 'polypeptide(L)'
;MGSVAGARVKLTNADKVLYPAAGTTKGDVFDYYTRISEVMIPHIAGRPATRKRWPNGVEQESFFEKQLASSAPDWLPRASVTHRSGTTTYPIIDSLDGLAWIAQQAALEVHVPQWRFVAEWTRSKAEELKPGPATRLVFDLDPGEGVTMAQLCEVAHAVRDLITDIGLTTYPLTSGSKGLHLYTPLTEPVSSKGATVLAKRVAQQLEKAMPTLVTSTMTKSLRAGKVFLDWSQNNGSKTTIAPYSLRGREQPTVAAPRTWEELEDPELRHLRYDEVLARVARDGDLLASVDALNTRAPVRDRLTTYRSMRDASKTPEPVPSAKPATEHGNTFVIQEHHARRLHYDFRLERDGVL
;
A
#
# COMPACT_ATOMS: atom_id res chain seq x y z
N MET A 1 28.71 -8.33 12.56
CA MET A 1 27.42 -8.94 12.18
C MET A 1 26.34 -8.25 13.00
N GLY A 2 25.74 -7.21 12.44
CA GLY A 2 24.70 -6.44 13.12
C GLY A 2 23.35 -7.15 12.97
N SER A 3 22.83 -7.75 14.01
CA SER A 3 21.41 -8.04 14.13
C SER A 3 20.73 -6.69 14.30
N VAL A 4 19.92 -6.27 13.31
CA VAL A 4 18.99 -5.17 13.54
C VAL A 4 18.00 -5.65 14.58
N ALA A 5 17.93 -4.96 15.73
CA ALA A 5 17.08 -5.36 16.84
C ALA A 5 15.63 -5.41 16.36
N GLY A 6 15.02 -6.59 16.39
CA GLY A 6 13.60 -6.80 16.13
C GLY A 6 13.23 -7.67 14.94
N ALA A 7 14.12 -7.92 13.96
CA ALA A 7 13.76 -8.75 12.81
C ALA A 7 14.08 -10.25 13.04
N ARG A 8 13.08 -11.12 12.78
CA ARG A 8 13.24 -12.60 12.82
C ARG A 8 14.09 -13.13 11.65
N VAL A 9 14.42 -12.27 10.69
CA VAL A 9 15.08 -12.66 9.44
C VAL A 9 16.58 -12.52 9.58
N LYS A 10 17.30 -13.62 9.38
CA LYS A 10 18.76 -13.63 9.33
C LYS A 10 19.23 -13.10 7.98
N LEU A 11 19.95 -11.99 7.97
CA LEU A 11 20.60 -11.47 6.78
C LEU A 11 21.81 -12.36 6.39
N THR A 12 21.85 -12.75 5.13
CA THR A 12 22.99 -13.48 4.54
C THR A 12 23.55 -12.69 3.36
N ASN A 13 24.85 -12.84 3.09
CA ASN A 13 25.54 -12.13 2.01
C ASN A 13 25.35 -10.61 2.08
N ALA A 14 25.52 -10.01 3.26
CA ALA A 14 25.32 -8.58 3.50
C ALA A 14 26.17 -7.72 2.57
N ASP A 15 27.40 -8.12 2.32
CA ASP A 15 28.39 -7.39 1.51
C ASP A 15 28.16 -7.53 -0.01
N LYS A 16 27.15 -8.32 -0.42
CA LYS A 16 26.84 -8.46 -1.85
C LYS A 16 26.36 -7.13 -2.42
N VAL A 17 27.10 -6.58 -3.37
CA VAL A 17 26.73 -5.34 -4.06
C VAL A 17 25.52 -5.59 -4.95
N LEU A 18 24.44 -4.83 -4.73
CA LEU A 18 23.21 -4.87 -5.53
C LEU A 18 23.11 -3.69 -6.50
N TYR A 19 23.74 -2.57 -6.19
CA TYR A 19 23.81 -1.39 -7.07
C TYR A 19 25.30 -1.04 -7.31
N PRO A 20 25.93 -1.60 -8.34
CA PRO A 20 27.36 -1.41 -8.59
C PRO A 20 27.79 0.05 -8.72
N ALA A 21 27.03 0.88 -9.45
CA ALA A 21 27.34 2.29 -9.66
C ALA A 21 27.31 3.13 -8.37
N ALA A 22 26.57 2.68 -7.34
CA ALA A 22 26.44 3.37 -6.06
C ALA A 22 27.22 2.67 -4.93
N GLY A 23 27.75 1.47 -5.18
CA GLY A 23 28.36 0.62 -4.15
C GLY A 23 27.38 0.12 -3.09
N THR A 24 26.07 0.23 -3.34
CA THR A 24 25.03 -0.13 -2.35
C THR A 24 24.91 -1.64 -2.27
N THR A 25 25.04 -2.14 -1.05
CA THR A 25 25.04 -3.58 -0.75
C THR A 25 23.66 -4.09 -0.38
N LYS A 26 23.55 -5.41 -0.27
CA LYS A 26 22.35 -6.06 0.28
C LYS A 26 22.11 -5.70 1.74
N GLY A 27 23.18 -5.44 2.50
CA GLY A 27 23.13 -4.95 3.86
C GLY A 27 22.45 -3.58 3.94
N ASP A 28 22.82 -2.66 3.05
CA ASP A 28 22.24 -1.31 2.98
C ASP A 28 20.75 -1.38 2.60
N VAL A 29 20.38 -2.25 1.66
CA VAL A 29 18.97 -2.49 1.28
C VAL A 29 18.16 -3.04 2.46
N PHE A 30 18.74 -3.95 3.24
CA PHE A 30 18.13 -4.52 4.43
C PHE A 30 17.94 -3.46 5.51
N ASP A 31 18.96 -2.63 5.77
CA ASP A 31 18.89 -1.51 6.72
C ASP A 31 17.81 -0.50 6.28
N TYR A 32 17.80 -0.14 5.00
CA TYR A 32 16.80 0.76 4.46
C TYR A 32 15.36 0.26 4.73
N TYR A 33 15.04 -0.98 4.31
CA TYR A 33 13.69 -1.51 4.48
C TYR A 33 13.31 -1.70 5.95
N THR A 34 14.27 -1.94 6.81
CA THR A 34 14.03 -2.02 8.25
C THR A 34 13.67 -0.65 8.82
N ARG A 35 14.45 0.38 8.47
CA ARG A 35 14.26 1.75 8.99
C ARG A 35 13.03 2.45 8.43
N ILE A 36 12.67 2.18 7.15
CA ILE A 36 11.51 2.79 6.50
C ILE A 36 10.19 2.08 6.86
N SER A 37 10.23 0.99 7.60
CA SER A 37 9.09 0.09 7.84
C SER A 37 7.88 0.79 8.43
N GLU A 38 8.06 1.70 9.38
CA GLU A 38 6.95 2.39 10.05
C GLU A 38 6.08 3.22 9.10
N VAL A 39 6.71 3.88 8.11
CA VAL A 39 5.99 4.70 7.13
C VAL A 39 5.59 3.90 5.87
N MET A 40 6.29 2.83 5.52
CA MET A 40 5.98 2.05 4.33
C MET A 40 4.84 1.04 4.57
N ILE A 41 4.82 0.36 5.72
CA ILE A 41 3.84 -0.70 6.02
C ILE A 41 2.40 -0.23 5.87
N PRO A 42 1.97 0.94 6.35
CA PRO A 42 0.61 1.43 6.17
C PRO A 42 0.12 1.43 4.71
N HIS A 43 1.03 1.63 3.75
CA HIS A 43 0.71 1.71 2.32
C HIS A 43 0.62 0.35 1.62
N ILE A 44 1.18 -0.70 2.22
CA ILE A 44 1.25 -2.04 1.62
C ILE A 44 0.49 -3.11 2.40
N ALA A 45 0.24 -2.90 3.69
CA ALA A 45 -0.46 -3.86 4.53
C ALA A 45 -1.86 -4.19 3.99
N GLY A 46 -2.22 -5.47 4.03
CA GLY A 46 -3.50 -5.97 3.53
C GLY A 46 -3.62 -6.01 2.00
N ARG A 47 -2.52 -5.78 1.27
CA ARG A 47 -2.47 -5.87 -0.19
C ARG A 47 -1.60 -7.06 -0.61
N PRO A 48 -1.98 -7.80 -1.67
CA PRO A 48 -1.11 -8.84 -2.22
C PRO A 48 0.16 -8.20 -2.79
N ALA A 49 1.32 -8.57 -2.26
CA ALA A 49 2.59 -7.99 -2.68
C ALA A 49 3.19 -8.78 -3.85
N THR A 50 3.50 -8.08 -4.94
CA THR A 50 4.34 -8.57 -6.02
C THR A 50 5.75 -8.02 -5.82
N ARG A 51 6.74 -8.88 -5.88
CA ARG A 51 8.15 -8.54 -5.68
C ARG A 51 8.85 -8.51 -7.03
N LYS A 52 9.70 -7.50 -7.26
CA LYS A 52 10.66 -7.56 -8.36
C LYS A 52 12.05 -7.71 -7.76
N ARG A 53 12.74 -8.78 -8.17
CA ARG A 53 13.95 -9.26 -7.54
C ARG A 53 15.16 -9.13 -8.47
N TRP A 54 16.29 -8.77 -7.88
CA TRP A 54 17.61 -8.69 -8.54
C TRP A 54 18.64 -9.47 -7.72
N PRO A 55 18.61 -10.82 -7.73
CA PRO A 55 19.52 -11.62 -6.91
C PRO A 55 20.99 -11.34 -7.18
N ASN A 56 21.32 -10.91 -8.39
CA ASN A 56 22.69 -10.66 -8.84
C ASN A 56 23.04 -9.19 -9.08
N GLY A 57 22.20 -8.27 -8.56
CA GLY A 57 22.37 -6.82 -8.73
C GLY A 57 21.63 -6.26 -9.93
N VAL A 58 21.47 -4.92 -9.94
CA VAL A 58 20.58 -4.21 -10.88
C VAL A 58 21.04 -4.23 -12.34
N GLU A 59 22.30 -4.52 -12.59
CA GLU A 59 22.85 -4.69 -13.95
C GLU A 59 22.56 -6.07 -14.55
N GLN A 60 22.04 -7.00 -13.74
CA GLN A 60 21.71 -8.34 -14.15
C GLN A 60 20.20 -8.52 -14.29
N GLU A 61 19.80 -9.67 -14.85
CA GLU A 61 18.39 -9.99 -15.06
C GLU A 61 17.57 -9.93 -13.77
N SER A 62 16.40 -9.34 -13.90
CA SER A 62 15.39 -9.26 -12.85
C SER A 62 14.14 -10.02 -13.22
N PHE A 63 13.38 -10.45 -12.23
CA PHE A 63 12.11 -11.10 -12.47
C PHE A 63 11.04 -10.65 -11.48
N PHE A 64 9.79 -10.61 -11.96
CA PHE A 64 8.63 -10.43 -11.13
C PHE A 64 8.23 -11.75 -10.48
N GLU A 65 7.99 -11.71 -9.17
CA GLU A 65 7.57 -12.87 -8.41
C GLU A 65 6.27 -12.54 -7.64
N LYS A 66 5.17 -13.09 -8.14
CA LYS A 66 3.84 -13.01 -7.53
C LYS A 66 3.62 -14.18 -6.57
N GLN A 67 3.85 -15.39 -7.10
CA GLN A 67 3.66 -16.62 -6.34
C GLN A 67 4.63 -16.67 -5.16
N LEU A 68 4.10 -16.94 -3.97
CA LEU A 68 4.90 -17.22 -2.79
C LEU A 68 5.51 -18.63 -2.89
N ALA A 69 6.82 -18.71 -2.73
CA ALA A 69 7.51 -19.99 -2.75
C ALA A 69 7.08 -20.87 -1.56
N SER A 70 7.05 -22.19 -1.76
CA SER A 70 6.73 -23.16 -0.69
C SER A 70 7.72 -23.10 0.49
N SER A 71 8.95 -22.65 0.24
CA SER A 71 9.99 -22.45 1.25
C SER A 71 9.87 -21.13 2.03
N ALA A 72 8.82 -20.33 1.76
CA ALA A 72 8.59 -19.09 2.51
C ALA A 72 8.25 -19.40 3.97
N PRO A 73 8.72 -18.57 4.92
CA PRO A 73 8.50 -18.83 6.35
C PRO A 73 7.02 -18.91 6.71
N ASP A 74 6.64 -19.83 7.61
CA ASP A 74 5.26 -20.02 8.06
C ASP A 74 4.69 -18.78 8.78
N TRP A 75 5.55 -17.99 9.42
CA TRP A 75 5.15 -16.76 10.09
C TRP A 75 4.75 -15.62 9.12
N LEU A 76 5.14 -15.72 7.83
CA LEU A 76 4.82 -14.69 6.84
C LEU A 76 3.35 -14.79 6.43
N PRO A 77 2.55 -13.73 6.63
CA PRO A 77 1.15 -13.71 6.21
C PRO A 77 1.00 -13.93 4.71
N ARG A 78 -0.04 -14.65 4.33
CA ARG A 78 -0.29 -15.03 2.94
C ARG A 78 -1.78 -15.13 2.64
N ALA A 79 -2.14 -14.87 1.39
CA ALA A 79 -3.48 -15.09 0.88
C ALA A 79 -3.44 -15.52 -0.58
N SER A 80 -4.41 -16.32 -0.99
CA SER A 80 -4.57 -16.75 -2.37
C SER A 80 -5.65 -15.96 -3.07
N VAL A 81 -5.39 -15.62 -4.33
CA VAL A 81 -6.37 -14.95 -5.21
C VAL A 81 -6.52 -15.79 -6.47
N THR A 82 -7.76 -16.11 -6.82
CA THR A 82 -8.06 -16.81 -8.06
C THR A 82 -8.20 -15.79 -9.20
N HIS A 83 -7.38 -15.98 -10.21
CA HIS A 83 -7.37 -15.25 -11.47
C HIS A 83 -7.93 -16.15 -12.59
N ARG A 84 -8.14 -15.58 -13.78
CA ARG A 84 -8.55 -16.38 -14.95
C ARG A 84 -7.53 -17.46 -15.33
N SER A 85 -6.25 -17.24 -15.03
CA SER A 85 -5.13 -18.15 -15.33
C SER A 85 -4.81 -19.16 -14.22
N GLY A 86 -5.54 -19.14 -13.10
CA GLY A 86 -5.31 -20.00 -11.94
C GLY A 86 -5.18 -19.23 -10.64
N THR A 87 -4.95 -19.95 -9.55
CA THR A 87 -4.81 -19.37 -8.21
C THR A 87 -3.35 -19.04 -7.92
N THR A 88 -3.11 -17.84 -7.40
CA THR A 88 -1.79 -17.37 -6.97
C THR A 88 -1.82 -17.07 -5.48
N THR A 89 -0.85 -17.60 -4.74
CA THR A 89 -0.63 -17.26 -3.33
C THR A 89 0.37 -16.12 -3.23
N TYR A 90 -0.05 -15.03 -2.62
CA TYR A 90 0.76 -13.83 -2.43
C TYR A 90 1.23 -13.71 -0.98
N PRO A 91 2.44 -13.19 -0.73
CA PRO A 91 2.79 -12.68 0.59
C PRO A 91 2.01 -11.40 0.88
N ILE A 92 1.66 -11.21 2.15
CA ILE A 92 1.13 -9.95 2.68
C ILE A 92 2.19 -9.38 3.62
N ILE A 93 2.63 -8.17 3.32
CA ILE A 93 3.68 -7.50 4.08
C ILE A 93 3.02 -6.51 5.04
N ASP A 94 2.91 -6.91 6.30
CA ASP A 94 2.24 -6.15 7.36
C ASP A 94 3.14 -5.87 8.58
N SER A 95 4.42 -6.18 8.46
CA SER A 95 5.36 -6.10 9.57
C SER A 95 6.79 -5.83 9.11
N LEU A 96 7.62 -5.35 10.04
CA LEU A 96 9.07 -5.19 9.85
C LEU A 96 9.71 -6.49 9.38
N ASP A 97 9.35 -7.63 9.97
CA ASP A 97 9.85 -8.95 9.56
C ASP A 97 9.54 -9.24 8.09
N GLY A 98 8.35 -8.85 7.61
CA GLY A 98 7.95 -9.01 6.22
C GLY A 98 8.84 -8.18 5.27
N LEU A 99 9.13 -6.92 5.60
CA LEU A 99 10.05 -6.08 4.82
C LEU A 99 11.50 -6.57 4.87
N ALA A 100 11.97 -7.00 6.05
CA ALA A 100 13.29 -7.62 6.20
C ALA A 100 13.42 -8.90 5.33
N TRP A 101 12.34 -9.70 5.25
CA TRP A 101 12.31 -10.88 4.38
C TRP A 101 12.37 -10.49 2.89
N ILE A 102 11.68 -9.42 2.48
CA ILE A 102 11.77 -8.88 1.11
C ILE A 102 13.23 -8.50 0.77
N ALA A 103 13.89 -7.75 1.65
CA ALA A 103 15.29 -7.35 1.47
C ALA A 103 16.21 -8.56 1.41
N GLN A 104 16.01 -9.56 2.29
CA GLN A 104 16.78 -10.81 2.28
C GLN A 104 16.64 -11.57 0.94
N GLN A 105 15.50 -11.45 0.25
CA GLN A 105 15.28 -12.05 -1.06
C GLN A 105 15.88 -11.23 -2.22
N ALA A 106 16.62 -10.14 -1.95
CA ALA A 106 17.05 -9.14 -2.94
C ALA A 106 15.88 -8.65 -3.81
N ALA A 107 14.70 -8.53 -3.23
CA ALA A 107 13.55 -7.90 -3.86
C ALA A 107 13.66 -6.39 -3.62
N LEU A 108 14.11 -5.66 -4.64
CA LEU A 108 14.31 -4.22 -4.57
C LEU A 108 13.00 -3.46 -4.74
N GLU A 109 12.07 -3.99 -5.55
CA GLU A 109 10.78 -3.34 -5.75
C GLU A 109 9.63 -4.15 -5.16
N VAL A 110 8.75 -3.44 -4.46
CA VAL A 110 7.47 -3.95 -3.94
C VAL A 110 6.35 -3.28 -4.70
N HIS A 111 5.49 -4.07 -5.31
CA HIS A 111 4.34 -3.58 -6.09
C HIS A 111 3.05 -4.11 -5.48
N VAL A 112 2.06 -3.25 -5.33
CA VAL A 112 0.76 -3.60 -4.75
C VAL A 112 -0.40 -3.03 -5.58
N PRO A 113 -1.59 -3.66 -5.56
CA PRO A 113 -2.79 -3.10 -6.17
C PRO A 113 -3.35 -1.95 -5.34
N GLN A 114 -4.34 -1.21 -5.89
CA GLN A 114 -4.98 -0.10 -5.18
C GLN A 114 -6.13 -0.54 -4.25
N TRP A 115 -6.40 -1.83 -4.16
CA TRP A 115 -7.37 -2.44 -3.25
C TRP A 115 -6.69 -3.21 -2.13
N ARG A 116 -7.41 -3.46 -1.04
CA ARG A 116 -6.99 -4.32 0.08
C ARG A 116 -7.94 -5.50 0.22
N PHE A 117 -7.48 -6.57 0.86
CA PHE A 117 -8.39 -7.61 1.33
C PHE A 117 -9.31 -7.04 2.42
N VAL A 118 -10.58 -7.43 2.38
CA VAL A 118 -11.56 -7.06 3.41
C VAL A 118 -11.50 -8.03 4.58
N ALA A 119 -11.28 -9.32 4.27
CA ALA A 119 -11.16 -10.37 5.27
C ALA A 119 -9.75 -10.41 5.88
N GLU A 120 -9.66 -10.90 7.12
CA GLU A 120 -8.38 -11.16 7.76
C GLU A 120 -7.62 -12.26 7.01
N TRP A 121 -6.31 -12.10 6.92
CA TRP A 121 -5.39 -13.07 6.33
C TRP A 121 -4.72 -13.89 7.42
N THR A 122 -4.35 -15.13 7.08
CA THR A 122 -3.69 -16.04 8.02
C THR A 122 -2.19 -16.12 7.81
N ARG A 123 -1.46 -16.56 8.82
CA ARG A 123 0.02 -16.70 8.75
C ARG A 123 0.46 -18.08 8.29
N SER A 124 -0.32 -19.13 8.55
CA SER A 124 0.10 -20.52 8.32
C SER A 124 -0.52 -21.19 7.10
N LYS A 125 -1.70 -20.73 6.68
CA LYS A 125 -2.42 -21.29 5.52
C LYS A 125 -2.76 -20.18 4.54
N ALA A 126 -2.63 -20.49 3.25
CA ALA A 126 -3.11 -19.61 2.22
C ALA A 126 -4.63 -19.80 2.06
N GLU A 127 -5.41 -18.90 2.64
CA GLU A 127 -6.85 -18.88 2.39
C GLU A 127 -7.14 -18.11 1.10
N GLU A 128 -8.14 -18.56 0.37
CA GLU A 128 -8.61 -17.83 -0.81
C GLU A 128 -9.42 -16.64 -0.36
N LEU A 129 -8.89 -15.44 -0.64
CA LEU A 129 -9.53 -14.18 -0.30
C LEU A 129 -9.95 -13.44 -1.57
N LYS A 130 -11.11 -12.80 -1.51
CA LYS A 130 -11.57 -11.95 -2.60
C LYS A 130 -10.96 -10.55 -2.50
N PRO A 131 -10.57 -9.94 -3.66
CA PRO A 131 -10.21 -8.54 -3.72
C PRO A 131 -11.32 -7.67 -3.14
N GLY A 132 -10.94 -6.73 -2.28
CA GLY A 132 -11.85 -5.73 -1.75
C GLY A 132 -12.06 -4.54 -2.71
N PRO A 133 -12.75 -3.51 -2.29
CA PRO A 133 -12.86 -2.26 -3.03
C PRO A 133 -11.50 -1.56 -3.13
N ALA A 134 -11.34 -0.71 -4.14
CA ALA A 134 -10.22 0.21 -4.21
C ALA A 134 -10.28 1.19 -3.02
N THR A 135 -9.16 1.41 -2.37
CA THR A 135 -9.03 2.31 -1.22
C THR A 135 -8.42 3.65 -1.61
N ARG A 136 -7.83 3.71 -2.80
CA ARG A 136 -7.21 4.90 -3.38
C ARG A 136 -7.19 4.80 -4.91
N LEU A 137 -7.10 5.96 -5.57
CA LEU A 137 -6.73 6.06 -6.98
C LEU A 137 -5.22 6.28 -7.09
N VAL A 138 -4.67 5.91 -8.22
CA VAL A 138 -3.33 6.32 -8.64
C VAL A 138 -3.37 6.84 -10.08
N PHE A 139 -2.76 7.99 -10.31
CA PHE A 139 -2.47 8.49 -11.64
C PHE A 139 -0.96 8.35 -11.85
N ASP A 140 -0.59 7.49 -12.78
CA ASP A 140 0.80 7.22 -13.13
C ASP A 140 1.16 8.05 -14.37
N LEU A 141 2.02 9.04 -14.17
CA LEU A 141 2.46 10.00 -15.18
C LEU A 141 3.78 9.51 -15.77
N ASP A 142 3.70 8.81 -16.89
CA ASP A 142 4.87 8.31 -17.61
C ASP A 142 5.32 9.29 -18.69
N PRO A 143 6.57 9.79 -18.65
CA PRO A 143 7.10 10.67 -19.70
C PRO A 143 7.36 9.88 -20.98
N GLY A 144 6.83 10.36 -22.09
CA GLY A 144 7.31 9.97 -23.41
C GLY A 144 8.69 10.55 -23.71
N GLU A 145 9.29 10.14 -24.80
CA GLU A 145 10.59 10.66 -25.23
C GLU A 145 10.53 12.18 -25.38
N GLY A 146 11.53 12.88 -24.80
CA GLY A 146 11.64 14.33 -24.83
C GLY A 146 10.81 15.09 -23.79
N VAL A 147 10.01 14.43 -22.98
CA VAL A 147 9.25 15.08 -21.89
C VAL A 147 10.16 15.36 -20.70
N THR A 148 10.12 16.60 -20.21
CA THR A 148 10.89 17.07 -19.05
C THR A 148 10.16 16.85 -17.74
N MET A 149 10.88 16.92 -16.61
CA MET A 149 10.28 16.88 -15.26
C MET A 149 9.31 18.06 -15.05
N ALA A 150 9.63 19.24 -15.51
CA ALA A 150 8.75 20.42 -15.43
C ALA A 150 7.39 20.18 -16.14
N GLN A 151 7.41 19.54 -17.31
CA GLN A 151 6.18 19.17 -18.01
C GLN A 151 5.37 18.09 -17.28
N LEU A 152 6.04 17.14 -16.61
CA LEU A 152 5.35 16.20 -15.73
C LEU A 152 4.68 16.91 -14.55
N CYS A 153 5.35 17.88 -13.94
CA CYS A 153 4.79 18.67 -12.84
C CYS A 153 3.59 19.53 -13.31
N GLU A 154 3.65 20.11 -14.49
CA GLU A 154 2.52 20.83 -15.11
C GLU A 154 1.28 19.92 -15.22
N VAL A 155 1.45 18.71 -15.75
CA VAL A 155 0.36 17.73 -15.83
C VAL A 155 -0.08 17.27 -14.44
N ALA A 156 0.82 17.11 -13.49
CA ALA A 156 0.49 16.74 -12.12
C ALA A 156 -0.42 17.79 -11.45
N HIS A 157 -0.12 19.08 -11.62
CA HIS A 157 -0.98 20.17 -11.13
C HIS A 157 -2.35 20.14 -11.81
N ALA A 158 -2.43 19.92 -13.11
CA ALA A 158 -3.70 19.82 -13.81
C ALA A 158 -4.55 18.61 -13.34
N VAL A 159 -3.93 17.46 -13.03
CA VAL A 159 -4.63 16.32 -12.38
C VAL A 159 -5.15 16.72 -11.02
N ARG A 160 -4.31 17.38 -10.17
CA ARG A 160 -4.70 17.84 -8.84
C ARG A 160 -5.96 18.73 -8.92
N ASP A 161 -5.94 19.69 -9.80
CA ASP A 161 -7.03 20.66 -9.91
C ASP A 161 -8.34 19.95 -10.29
N LEU A 162 -8.35 19.07 -11.28
CA LEU A 162 -9.54 18.27 -11.65
C LEU A 162 -10.03 17.37 -10.51
N ILE A 163 -9.12 16.80 -9.73
CA ILE A 163 -9.48 15.94 -8.60
C ILE A 163 -10.03 16.78 -7.44
N THR A 164 -9.49 17.99 -7.24
CA THR A 164 -9.98 18.94 -6.24
C THR A 164 -11.40 19.42 -6.57
N ASP A 165 -11.70 19.67 -7.85
CA ASP A 165 -13.03 20.08 -8.32
C ASP A 165 -14.13 19.05 -8.01
N ILE A 166 -13.78 17.78 -7.87
CA ILE A 166 -14.69 16.71 -7.44
C ILE A 166 -14.62 16.41 -5.94
N GLY A 167 -13.97 17.28 -5.15
CA GLY A 167 -13.94 17.22 -3.69
C GLY A 167 -12.94 16.21 -3.12
N LEU A 168 -11.97 15.75 -3.90
CA LEU A 168 -10.93 14.82 -3.44
C LEU A 168 -9.56 15.51 -3.34
N THR A 169 -8.70 14.97 -2.47
CA THR A 169 -7.33 15.46 -2.27
C THR A 169 -6.33 14.52 -2.93
N THR A 170 -5.29 15.08 -3.52
CA THR A 170 -4.24 14.33 -4.23
C THR A 170 -2.86 14.58 -3.62
N TYR A 171 -2.04 13.54 -3.56
CA TYR A 171 -0.70 13.56 -2.96
C TYR A 171 0.34 13.11 -3.99
N PRO A 172 1.38 13.93 -4.26
CA PRO A 172 2.38 13.62 -5.26
C PRO A 172 3.49 12.74 -4.72
N LEU A 173 4.09 11.97 -5.63
CA LEU A 173 5.21 11.08 -5.37
C LEU A 173 6.08 10.99 -6.62
N THR A 174 7.41 11.17 -6.49
CA THR A 174 8.34 10.84 -7.58
C THR A 174 8.49 9.33 -7.66
N SER A 175 8.29 8.73 -8.85
CA SER A 175 8.25 7.27 -9.03
C SER A 175 9.58 6.54 -8.74
N GLY A 176 10.66 7.30 -8.48
CA GLY A 176 12.00 6.77 -8.34
C GLY A 176 12.61 6.23 -9.65
N SER A 177 11.96 6.47 -10.79
CA SER A 177 12.42 6.06 -12.11
C SER A 177 12.43 7.22 -13.09
N LYS A 178 11.32 7.54 -13.74
CA LYS A 178 11.24 8.60 -14.74
C LYS A 178 10.06 9.54 -14.52
N GLY A 179 8.97 9.06 -13.94
CA GLY A 179 7.70 9.74 -13.85
C GLY A 179 7.30 10.16 -12.44
N LEU A 180 6.06 10.60 -12.34
CA LEU A 180 5.38 10.94 -11.08
C LEU A 180 4.18 10.05 -10.88
N HIS A 181 3.83 9.79 -9.63
CA HIS A 181 2.54 9.20 -9.26
C HIS A 181 1.76 10.19 -8.42
N LEU A 182 0.46 10.21 -8.59
CA LEU A 182 -0.45 10.98 -7.76
C LEU A 182 -1.42 10.03 -7.09
N TYR A 183 -1.44 10.01 -5.78
CA TYR A 183 -2.33 9.19 -4.98
C TYR A 183 -3.50 10.00 -4.46
N THR A 184 -4.71 9.47 -4.62
CA THR A 184 -5.95 10.08 -4.13
C THR A 184 -6.69 9.07 -3.25
N PRO A 185 -6.82 9.30 -1.93
CA PRO A 185 -7.58 8.42 -1.06
C PRO A 185 -9.06 8.42 -1.43
N LEU A 186 -9.70 7.27 -1.32
CA LEU A 186 -11.13 7.11 -1.53
C LEU A 186 -11.82 6.95 -0.16
N THR A 187 -12.73 7.86 0.16
CA THR A 187 -13.49 7.84 1.42
C THR A 187 -14.63 6.83 1.37
N GLU A 188 -15.19 6.61 0.17
CA GLU A 188 -16.28 5.66 -0.06
C GLU A 188 -15.77 4.42 -0.80
N PRO A 189 -16.34 3.23 -0.53
CA PRO A 189 -15.98 2.01 -1.23
C PRO A 189 -16.27 2.08 -2.73
N VAL A 190 -15.24 2.00 -3.55
CA VAL A 190 -15.34 2.01 -5.01
C VAL A 190 -14.75 0.71 -5.56
N SER A 191 -15.46 0.02 -6.46
CA SER A 191 -14.89 -1.16 -7.12
C SER A 191 -13.66 -0.77 -7.96
N SER A 192 -12.68 -1.67 -8.12
CA SER A 192 -11.52 -1.42 -9.01
C SER A 192 -11.95 -1.06 -10.44
N LYS A 193 -13.10 -1.58 -10.92
CA LYS A 193 -13.68 -1.18 -12.21
C LYS A 193 -14.14 0.29 -12.18
N GLY A 194 -14.84 0.70 -11.12
CA GLY A 194 -15.26 2.10 -10.94
C GLY A 194 -14.08 3.06 -10.83
N ALA A 195 -13.07 2.69 -10.04
CA ALA A 195 -11.81 3.43 -9.92
C ALA A 195 -11.11 3.60 -11.28
N THR A 196 -11.03 2.52 -12.07
CA THR A 196 -10.47 2.56 -13.44
C THR A 196 -11.25 3.50 -14.36
N VAL A 197 -12.60 3.46 -14.30
CA VAL A 197 -13.46 4.33 -15.12
C VAL A 197 -13.27 5.80 -14.75
N LEU A 198 -13.20 6.11 -13.45
CA LEU A 198 -12.97 7.49 -12.97
C LEU A 198 -11.60 7.99 -13.44
N ALA A 199 -10.54 7.22 -13.18
CA ALA A 199 -9.18 7.61 -13.61
C ALA A 199 -9.07 7.80 -15.12
N LYS A 200 -9.75 6.93 -15.92
CA LYS A 200 -9.81 7.06 -17.37
C LYS A 200 -10.50 8.35 -17.83
N ARG A 201 -11.60 8.72 -17.17
CA ARG A 201 -12.31 9.97 -17.49
C ARG A 201 -11.45 11.19 -17.24
N VAL A 202 -10.74 11.23 -16.10
CA VAL A 202 -9.78 12.31 -15.79
C VAL A 202 -8.70 12.37 -16.86
N ALA A 203 -8.08 11.24 -17.22
CA ALA A 203 -7.05 11.19 -18.24
C ALA A 203 -7.54 11.69 -19.61
N GLN A 204 -8.74 11.28 -20.01
CA GLN A 204 -9.34 11.72 -21.28
C GLN A 204 -9.74 13.20 -21.28
N GLN A 205 -10.16 13.73 -20.13
CA GLN A 205 -10.45 15.16 -19.98
C GLN A 205 -9.19 15.99 -20.11
N LEU A 206 -8.09 15.57 -19.48
CA LEU A 206 -6.80 16.23 -19.58
C LEU A 206 -6.20 16.13 -21.00
N GLU A 207 -6.32 14.99 -21.67
CA GLU A 207 -5.90 14.83 -23.06
C GLU A 207 -6.62 15.83 -24.00
N LYS A 208 -7.90 16.12 -23.74
CA LYS A 208 -8.66 17.14 -24.48
C LYS A 208 -8.22 18.57 -24.14
N ALA A 209 -7.92 18.85 -22.87
CA ALA A 209 -7.48 20.17 -22.41
C ALA A 209 -6.04 20.48 -22.81
N MET A 210 -5.17 19.46 -22.84
CA MET A 210 -3.72 19.60 -23.10
C MET A 210 -3.26 18.64 -24.22
N PRO A 211 -3.84 18.70 -25.44
CA PRO A 211 -3.67 17.67 -26.48
C PRO A 211 -2.23 17.55 -27.01
N THR A 212 -1.43 18.57 -26.84
CA THR A 212 0.00 18.58 -27.23
C THR A 212 0.90 17.97 -26.18
N LEU A 213 0.47 17.92 -24.91
CA LEU A 213 1.29 17.49 -23.78
C LEU A 213 0.81 16.19 -23.14
N VAL A 214 -0.48 15.88 -23.16
CA VAL A 214 -1.07 14.71 -22.47
C VAL A 214 -1.59 13.69 -23.47
N THR A 215 -1.45 12.41 -23.16
CA THR A 215 -2.15 11.31 -23.83
C THR A 215 -2.67 10.29 -22.83
N SER A 216 -3.88 9.79 -23.05
CA SER A 216 -4.49 8.67 -22.33
C SER A 216 -4.38 7.36 -23.10
N THR A 217 -3.72 7.38 -24.26
CA THR A 217 -3.67 6.26 -25.20
C THR A 217 -2.56 5.28 -24.84
N MET A 218 -2.90 3.98 -24.81
CA MET A 218 -1.95 2.91 -24.50
C MET A 218 -0.85 2.71 -25.54
N THR A 219 -1.07 3.15 -26.78
CA THR A 219 -0.18 2.97 -27.92
C THR A 219 1.13 3.74 -27.71
N LYS A 220 2.25 3.04 -27.59
CA LYS A 220 3.56 3.63 -27.30
C LYS A 220 4.04 4.64 -28.35
N SER A 221 3.79 4.38 -29.65
CA SER A 221 4.21 5.27 -30.74
C SER A 221 3.57 6.67 -30.70
N LEU A 222 2.48 6.84 -29.94
CA LEU A 222 1.78 8.11 -29.79
C LEU A 222 2.21 8.91 -28.54
N ARG A 223 3.23 8.45 -27.82
CA ARG A 223 3.67 9.05 -26.56
C ARG A 223 4.88 9.98 -26.66
N ALA A 224 5.56 10.03 -27.82
CA ALA A 224 6.68 10.93 -28.02
C ALA A 224 6.25 12.39 -27.76
N GLY A 225 7.00 13.13 -26.94
CA GLY A 225 6.70 14.50 -26.54
C GLY A 225 5.48 14.67 -25.62
N LYS A 226 4.86 13.57 -25.15
CA LYS A 226 3.66 13.63 -24.30
C LYS A 226 3.83 12.85 -23.00
N VAL A 227 3.16 13.32 -21.95
CA VAL A 227 2.96 12.59 -20.71
C VAL A 227 1.83 11.59 -20.93
N PHE A 228 2.14 10.32 -20.79
CA PHE A 228 1.12 9.27 -20.77
C PHE A 228 0.53 9.16 -19.37
N LEU A 229 -0.75 9.47 -19.25
CA LEU A 229 -1.48 9.32 -18.00
C LEU A 229 -2.07 7.89 -17.94
N ASP A 230 -1.31 6.96 -17.29
CA ASP A 230 -1.71 5.56 -17.18
C ASP A 230 -2.80 5.36 -16.13
N TRP A 231 -4.04 5.58 -16.54
CA TRP A 231 -5.24 5.34 -15.76
C TRP A 231 -5.46 3.84 -15.45
N SER A 232 -4.83 2.95 -16.21
CA SER A 232 -5.05 1.50 -16.09
C SER A 232 -4.42 0.89 -14.85
N GLN A 233 -3.55 1.61 -14.14
CA GLN A 233 -2.97 1.19 -12.86
C GLN A 233 -4.03 1.00 -11.76
N ASN A 234 -5.24 1.52 -11.95
CA ASN A 234 -6.38 1.32 -11.06
C ASN A 234 -7.15 0.01 -11.33
N ASN A 235 -6.77 -0.75 -12.35
CA ASN A 235 -7.35 -2.05 -12.61
C ASN A 235 -6.98 -3.04 -11.51
N GLY A 236 -7.96 -3.80 -11.00
CA GLY A 236 -7.77 -4.73 -9.88
C GLY A 236 -6.75 -5.85 -10.12
N SER A 237 -6.37 -6.11 -11.38
CA SER A 237 -5.33 -7.09 -11.73
C SER A 237 -3.93 -6.49 -11.90
N LYS A 238 -3.81 -5.16 -11.87
CA LYS A 238 -2.53 -4.45 -11.96
C LYS A 238 -1.97 -4.09 -10.58
N THR A 239 -0.67 -3.90 -10.55
CA THR A 239 0.07 -3.45 -9.37
C THR A 239 0.97 -2.28 -9.74
N THR A 240 1.07 -1.32 -8.84
CA THR A 240 1.94 -0.13 -8.97
C THR A 240 3.04 -0.23 -7.92
N ILE A 241 4.20 0.37 -8.19
CA ILE A 241 5.26 0.49 -7.19
C ILE A 241 4.71 1.10 -5.92
N ALA A 242 5.00 0.49 -4.78
CA ALA A 242 4.54 0.99 -3.49
C ALA A 242 5.29 2.27 -3.10
N PRO A 243 4.63 3.21 -2.41
CA PRO A 243 5.35 4.31 -1.74
C PRO A 243 6.49 3.78 -0.88
N TYR A 244 7.59 4.50 -0.88
CA TYR A 244 8.84 4.14 -0.18
C TYR A 244 9.57 2.90 -0.70
N SER A 245 9.12 2.26 -1.78
CA SER A 245 9.85 1.15 -2.38
C SER A 245 11.09 1.64 -3.13
N LEU A 246 12.20 0.91 -2.97
CA LEU A 246 13.37 1.07 -3.84
C LEU A 246 13.03 0.79 -5.30
N ARG A 247 13.87 1.28 -6.19
CA ARG A 247 13.83 0.98 -7.63
C ARG A 247 15.09 0.25 -8.05
N GLY A 248 14.91 -0.78 -8.87
CA GLY A 248 16.04 -1.48 -9.52
C GLY A 248 16.53 -0.67 -10.72
N ARG A 249 17.18 0.45 -10.47
CA ARG A 249 17.83 1.33 -11.43
C ARG A 249 19.31 1.41 -11.15
N GLU A 250 20.06 2.14 -11.94
CA GLU A 250 21.49 2.32 -11.72
C GLU A 250 21.80 2.87 -10.32
N GLN A 251 21.01 3.85 -9.87
CA GLN A 251 21.07 4.41 -8.52
C GLN A 251 19.94 3.84 -7.66
N PRO A 252 20.14 3.68 -6.33
CA PRO A 252 19.13 3.19 -5.39
C PRO A 252 18.10 4.28 -5.06
N THR A 253 17.38 4.70 -6.09
CA THR A 253 16.28 5.67 -5.95
C THR A 253 15.05 5.02 -5.34
N VAL A 254 14.14 5.85 -4.85
CA VAL A 254 12.94 5.45 -4.13
C VAL A 254 11.69 6.07 -4.77
N ALA A 255 10.60 5.35 -4.73
CA ALA A 255 9.27 5.92 -4.95
C ALA A 255 8.93 6.83 -3.76
N ALA A 256 9.36 8.11 -3.86
CA ALA A 256 9.44 9.03 -2.73
C ALA A 256 8.31 10.07 -2.73
N PRO A 257 7.51 10.16 -1.64
CA PRO A 257 6.53 11.23 -1.47
C PRO A 257 7.15 12.63 -1.58
N ARG A 258 6.36 13.56 -2.11
CA ARG A 258 6.72 14.97 -2.31
C ARG A 258 5.63 15.87 -1.75
N THR A 259 6.00 17.13 -1.49
CA THR A 259 5.00 18.18 -1.32
C THR A 259 4.66 18.81 -2.65
N TRP A 260 3.56 19.57 -2.75
CA TRP A 260 3.19 20.26 -3.97
C TRP A 260 4.16 21.40 -4.28
N GLU A 261 4.73 22.04 -3.26
CA GLU A 261 5.72 23.11 -3.39
C GLU A 261 7.03 22.57 -4.00
N GLU A 262 7.41 21.34 -3.71
CA GLU A 262 8.58 20.71 -4.31
C GLU A 262 8.41 20.45 -5.83
N LEU A 263 7.16 20.30 -6.32
CA LEU A 263 6.91 20.12 -7.74
C LEU A 263 7.11 21.43 -8.54
N GLU A 264 7.23 22.57 -7.86
CA GLU A 264 7.54 23.86 -8.46
C GLU A 264 9.06 24.11 -8.56
N ASP A 265 9.87 23.24 -7.92
CA ASP A 265 11.32 23.33 -7.97
C ASP A 265 11.84 22.86 -9.35
N PRO A 266 12.53 23.72 -10.12
CA PRO A 266 13.09 23.33 -11.42
C PRO A 266 14.16 22.22 -11.31
N GLU A 267 14.78 22.05 -10.14
CA GLU A 267 15.77 21.03 -9.85
C GLU A 267 15.15 19.75 -9.28
N LEU A 268 13.83 19.58 -9.36
CA LEU A 268 13.16 18.38 -8.88
C LEU A 268 13.75 17.12 -9.52
N ARG A 269 14.20 16.21 -8.68
CA ARG A 269 14.79 14.92 -9.07
C ARG A 269 14.30 13.76 -8.22
N HIS A 270 14.57 12.56 -8.66
CA HIS A 270 14.33 11.37 -7.86
C HIS A 270 15.29 11.30 -6.68
N LEU A 271 14.79 10.96 -5.48
CA LEU A 271 15.60 10.83 -4.27
C LEU A 271 16.17 9.43 -4.14
N ARG A 272 17.36 9.35 -3.56
CA ARG A 272 18.00 8.12 -3.13
C ARG A 272 17.47 7.70 -1.76
N TYR A 273 17.70 6.45 -1.39
CA TYR A 273 17.20 5.87 -0.14
C TYR A 273 17.70 6.57 1.13
N ASP A 274 18.93 7.02 1.14
CA ASP A 274 19.53 7.77 2.25
C ASP A 274 18.89 9.15 2.44
N GLU A 275 18.61 9.85 1.36
CA GLU A 275 17.88 11.12 1.38
C GLU A 275 16.43 10.94 1.86
N VAL A 276 15.78 9.83 1.45
CA VAL A 276 14.41 9.51 1.89
C VAL A 276 14.38 9.19 3.39
N LEU A 277 15.36 8.46 3.92
CA LEU A 277 15.45 8.21 5.36
C LEU A 277 15.63 9.50 6.16
N ALA A 278 16.50 10.40 5.70
CA ALA A 278 16.70 11.70 6.33
C ALA A 278 15.42 12.55 6.31
N ARG A 279 14.70 12.52 5.18
CA ARG A 279 13.43 13.21 4.99
C ARG A 279 12.34 12.67 5.94
N VAL A 280 12.17 11.36 5.99
CA VAL A 280 11.18 10.74 6.90
C VAL A 280 11.49 11.04 8.36
N ALA A 281 12.76 11.07 8.75
CA ALA A 281 13.15 11.44 10.11
C ALA A 281 12.79 12.90 10.46
N ARG A 282 12.76 13.80 9.47
CA ARG A 282 12.43 15.23 9.65
C ARG A 282 10.93 15.48 9.52
N ASP A 283 10.28 14.96 8.50
CA ASP A 283 8.95 15.35 8.04
C ASP A 283 7.88 14.27 8.33
N GLY A 284 8.29 13.06 8.73
CA GLY A 284 7.38 11.91 8.86
C GLY A 284 6.88 11.38 7.51
N ASP A 285 5.71 10.75 7.52
CA ASP A 285 5.06 10.22 6.33
C ASP A 285 4.17 11.26 5.66
N LEU A 286 4.61 11.81 4.54
CA LEU A 286 3.83 12.77 3.74
C LEU A 286 2.60 12.16 3.06
N LEU A 287 2.50 10.83 3.00
CA LEU A 287 1.34 10.12 2.46
C LEU A 287 0.44 9.52 3.56
N ALA A 288 0.67 9.83 4.83
CA ALA A 288 -0.11 9.27 5.95
C ALA A 288 -1.62 9.35 5.73
N SER A 289 -2.12 10.46 5.15
CA SER A 289 -3.54 10.65 4.88
C SER A 289 -4.09 9.76 3.76
N VAL A 290 -3.24 9.23 2.86
CA VAL A 290 -3.68 8.40 1.72
C VAL A 290 -4.29 7.08 2.20
N ASP A 291 -3.72 6.49 3.23
CA ASP A 291 -4.13 5.20 3.77
C ASP A 291 -4.71 5.28 5.20
N ALA A 292 -4.72 6.46 5.83
CA ALA A 292 -5.22 6.67 7.19
C ALA A 292 -6.71 6.28 7.36
N LEU A 293 -7.55 6.60 6.37
CA LEU A 293 -8.97 6.26 6.39
C LEU A 293 -9.23 4.75 6.30
N ASN A 294 -8.25 4.00 5.81
CA ASN A 294 -8.33 2.57 5.55
C ASN A 294 -7.56 1.73 6.58
N THR A 295 -6.85 2.36 7.51
CA THR A 295 -6.16 1.69 8.63
C THR A 295 -7.10 1.35 9.79
N ARG A 296 -8.36 1.78 9.76
CA ARG A 296 -9.35 1.14 10.60
C ARG A 296 -9.41 -0.33 10.17
N ALA A 297 -8.67 -1.17 10.89
CA ALA A 297 -8.92 -2.60 10.89
C ALA A 297 -10.45 -2.78 10.94
N PRO A 298 -11.04 -3.69 10.14
CA PRO A 298 -12.45 -4.01 10.29
C PRO A 298 -12.66 -4.17 11.79
N VAL A 299 -13.60 -3.40 12.33
CA VAL A 299 -13.90 -3.44 13.77
C VAL A 299 -14.06 -4.90 14.08
N ARG A 300 -13.08 -5.48 14.78
CA ARG A 300 -13.14 -6.88 15.19
C ARG A 300 -14.47 -6.99 15.90
N ASP A 301 -15.40 -7.71 15.30
CA ASP A 301 -16.58 -8.10 16.04
C ASP A 301 -16.13 -9.06 17.16
N ARG A 302 -15.72 -8.43 18.28
CA ARG A 302 -15.21 -9.14 19.47
C ARG A 302 -16.23 -10.14 20.01
N LEU A 303 -17.47 -10.01 19.55
CA LEU A 303 -18.56 -10.89 19.93
C LEU A 303 -18.72 -12.09 18.98
N THR A 304 -17.96 -12.20 17.88
CA THR A 304 -18.07 -13.35 16.95
C THR A 304 -17.79 -14.67 17.68
N THR A 305 -16.72 -14.75 18.46
CA THR A 305 -16.39 -15.94 19.25
C THR A 305 -17.43 -16.17 20.34
N TYR A 306 -17.90 -15.10 20.99
CA TYR A 306 -18.95 -15.19 22.01
C TYR A 306 -20.28 -15.72 21.41
N ARG A 307 -20.68 -15.23 20.24
CA ARG A 307 -21.88 -15.69 19.54
C ARG A 307 -21.77 -17.12 19.05
N SER A 308 -20.61 -17.53 18.58
CA SER A 308 -20.39 -18.92 18.11
C SER A 308 -20.41 -19.96 19.23
N MET A 309 -20.12 -19.56 20.47
CA MET A 309 -20.14 -20.45 21.66
C MET A 309 -21.50 -20.49 22.37
N ARG A 310 -22.46 -19.64 21.99
CA ARG A 310 -23.77 -19.54 22.62
C ARG A 310 -24.90 -19.92 21.68
N ASP A 311 -25.75 -20.78 22.16
CA ASP A 311 -27.00 -21.17 21.50
C ASP A 311 -28.13 -20.31 22.06
N ALA A 312 -28.63 -19.36 21.23
CA ALA A 312 -29.69 -18.42 21.62
C ALA A 312 -30.99 -19.13 22.10
N SER A 313 -31.17 -20.42 21.75
CA SER A 313 -32.32 -21.20 22.18
C SER A 313 -32.15 -21.79 23.59
N LYS A 314 -30.92 -21.80 24.14
CA LYS A 314 -30.58 -22.43 25.42
C LYS A 314 -30.10 -21.49 26.51
N THR A 315 -29.78 -20.22 26.13
CA THR A 315 -29.32 -19.22 27.09
C THR A 315 -30.46 -18.23 27.42
N PRO A 316 -30.71 -17.93 28.70
CA PRO A 316 -31.67 -16.87 29.07
C PRO A 316 -31.14 -15.45 28.81
N GLU A 317 -29.86 -15.29 28.48
CA GLU A 317 -29.25 -14.01 28.20
C GLU A 317 -29.44 -13.61 26.73
N PRO A 318 -29.73 -12.33 26.43
CA PRO A 318 -29.85 -11.88 25.05
C PRO A 318 -28.51 -12.02 24.31
N VAL A 319 -28.54 -12.73 23.18
CA VAL A 319 -27.38 -12.82 22.27
C VAL A 319 -27.54 -11.69 21.21
N PRO A 320 -26.67 -10.69 21.20
CA PRO A 320 -26.81 -9.58 20.26
C PRO A 320 -26.73 -10.07 18.81
N SER A 321 -27.74 -9.77 18.00
CA SER A 321 -27.82 -10.14 16.59
C SER A 321 -27.14 -9.14 15.64
N ALA A 322 -26.95 -7.88 16.09
CA ALA A 322 -26.37 -6.80 15.31
C ALA A 322 -24.91 -6.51 15.68
N LYS A 323 -24.15 -5.99 14.73
CA LYS A 323 -22.82 -5.41 15.02
C LYS A 323 -22.99 -4.22 15.96
N PRO A 324 -22.06 -4.02 16.92
CA PRO A 324 -22.06 -2.83 17.75
C PRO A 324 -22.10 -1.56 16.89
N ALA A 325 -22.86 -0.57 17.29
CA ALA A 325 -22.83 0.74 16.67
C ALA A 325 -21.41 1.32 16.82
N THR A 326 -20.89 1.93 15.75
CA THR A 326 -19.54 2.52 15.73
C THR A 326 -19.46 3.88 16.43
N GLU A 327 -20.54 4.35 17.04
CA GLU A 327 -20.55 5.58 17.80
C GLU A 327 -19.91 5.37 19.16
N HIS A 328 -19.00 6.25 19.53
CA HIS A 328 -18.37 6.29 20.85
C HIS A 328 -19.45 6.57 21.90
N GLY A 329 -19.97 5.53 22.49
CA GLY A 329 -20.90 5.63 23.60
C GLY A 329 -20.16 5.76 24.92
N ASN A 330 -20.59 6.66 25.77
CA ASN A 330 -20.19 6.74 27.19
C ASN A 330 -21.26 6.05 28.05
N THR A 331 -21.66 4.85 27.62
CA THR A 331 -22.73 4.10 28.27
C THR A 331 -22.16 3.20 29.35
N PHE A 332 -22.87 3.08 30.44
CA PHE A 332 -22.60 2.05 31.44
C PHE A 332 -23.90 1.34 31.82
N VAL A 333 -23.78 0.10 32.27
CA VAL A 333 -24.92 -0.68 32.78
C VAL A 333 -24.58 -1.16 34.17
N ILE A 334 -25.53 -0.97 35.08
CA ILE A 334 -25.51 -1.60 36.40
C ILE A 334 -26.61 -2.65 36.41
N GLN A 335 -26.26 -3.90 36.59
CA GLN A 335 -27.20 -5.01 36.67
C GLN A 335 -27.27 -5.52 38.11
N GLU A 336 -28.48 -5.51 38.68
CA GLU A 336 -28.74 -6.03 40.01
C GLU A 336 -29.02 -7.52 39.92
N HIS A 337 -28.31 -8.34 40.68
CA HIS A 337 -28.49 -9.78 40.77
C HIS A 337 -28.97 -10.19 42.15
N HIS A 338 -30.15 -10.82 42.19
CA HIS A 338 -30.72 -11.45 43.36
C HIS A 338 -30.36 -12.95 43.39
N ALA A 339 -29.13 -13.25 43.86
CA ALA A 339 -28.67 -14.59 44.08
C ALA A 339 -28.68 -14.89 45.63
N ARG A 340 -27.80 -15.77 46.13
CA ARG A 340 -27.66 -16.02 47.57
C ARG A 340 -27.27 -14.77 48.37
N ARG A 341 -26.65 -13.80 47.70
CA ARG A 341 -26.38 -12.44 48.21
C ARG A 341 -26.68 -11.46 47.08
N LEU A 342 -27.29 -10.35 47.44
CA LEU A 342 -27.46 -9.22 46.52
C LEU A 342 -26.10 -8.69 46.09
N HIS A 343 -25.85 -8.58 44.80
CA HIS A 343 -24.66 -7.94 44.22
C HIS A 343 -25.02 -7.23 42.93
N TYR A 344 -24.14 -6.29 42.54
CA TYR A 344 -24.30 -5.48 41.36
C TYR A 344 -23.12 -5.70 40.42
N ASP A 345 -23.41 -6.04 39.16
CA ASP A 345 -22.42 -6.02 38.08
C ASP A 345 -22.36 -4.65 37.44
N PHE A 346 -21.18 -4.07 37.41
CA PHE A 346 -20.95 -2.79 36.77
C PHE A 346 -20.17 -3.02 35.45
N ARG A 347 -20.75 -2.60 34.32
CA ARG A 347 -20.15 -2.74 33.00
C ARG A 347 -20.01 -1.38 32.36
N LEU A 348 -18.82 -1.09 31.83
CA LEU A 348 -18.51 0.13 31.08
C LEU A 348 -18.42 -0.20 29.60
N GLU A 349 -19.03 0.64 28.80
CA GLU A 349 -18.89 0.55 27.35
C GLU A 349 -17.46 0.92 26.94
N ARG A 350 -16.87 0.07 26.11
CA ARG A 350 -15.62 0.36 25.42
C ARG A 350 -15.74 -0.11 23.97
N ASP A 351 -15.56 0.83 23.04
CA ASP A 351 -15.60 0.55 21.60
C ASP A 351 -16.92 -0.10 21.14
N GLY A 352 -18.07 0.37 21.67
CA GLY A 352 -19.39 -0.15 21.34
C GLY A 352 -19.78 -1.49 22.02
N VAL A 353 -19.01 -1.93 23.02
CA VAL A 353 -19.27 -3.18 23.79
C VAL A 353 -19.30 -2.88 25.29
N LEU A 354 -20.36 -3.39 25.99
CA LEU A 354 -20.53 -3.33 27.45
C LEU A 354 -19.84 -4.50 28.14
#